data_8ed8337e11f062f549d79aba0397f2d0
#
_entry.id   8ed8337e11f062f549d79aba0397f2d0
#
_cell.length_a   1.000
_cell.length_b   1.000
_cell.length_c   1.000
_cell.angle_alpha   90.00
_cell.angle_beta   90.00
_cell.angle_gamma   90.00
#
_symmetry.space_group_name_H-M   'P 1'
#
loop_
_entity.id
_entity.type
_entity.pdbx_description
1 polymer ?
#
loop_
_entity_poly.entity_id
_entity_poly.type
_entity_poly.pdbx_seq_one_letter_code
_entity_poly.pdbx_strand_id
1 'polypeptide(L)'
;MGQVSDAIAALDGDAACAAVRADLQSGRDPMELIDEARLGLQEVGERFDSGQYYLIELIRAAQVFQQAADLINPRLTELYGSGVSRGKVLIGTVAGDIHDLGKSIVKVLLDCRGVEIMDLGVDVAPPVFVAAVRDFDPDVIGMSALLTAAIPQFRTTVEALEAAGLRDEVKIIVGGGTVIDLEASVVKADHVARDANEGVAVMLAWLDEASGASAAN
;
A
#
# COMPACT_ATOMS: atom_id res chain seq x y z
N MET A 1 -2.09 -13.01 21.14
CA MET A 1 -1.44 -13.11 19.82
C MET A 1 -1.04 -14.56 19.60
N GLY A 2 -0.91 -15.00 18.37
CA GLY A 2 -0.49 -16.35 18.05
C GLY A 2 0.99 -16.42 17.64
N GLN A 3 1.48 -17.60 17.31
CA GLN A 3 2.89 -17.81 16.98
C GLN A 3 3.35 -17.06 15.72
N VAL A 4 2.46 -16.88 14.74
CA VAL A 4 2.76 -16.15 13.51
C VAL A 4 2.91 -14.65 13.79
N SER A 5 1.96 -14.04 14.52
CA SER A 5 2.03 -12.62 14.88
C SER A 5 3.24 -12.30 15.74
N ASP A 6 3.54 -13.15 16.74
CA ASP A 6 4.68 -12.95 17.64
C ASP A 6 6.02 -13.03 16.86
N ALA A 7 6.14 -13.95 15.92
CA ALA A 7 7.33 -14.10 15.08
C ALA A 7 7.54 -12.89 14.14
N ILE A 8 6.45 -12.39 13.54
CA ILE A 8 6.52 -11.18 12.69
C ILE A 8 6.91 -9.95 13.53
N ALA A 9 6.29 -9.78 14.71
CA ALA A 9 6.61 -8.68 15.62
C ALA A 9 8.06 -8.76 16.16
N ALA A 10 8.62 -9.97 16.23
CA ALA A 10 10.03 -10.21 16.57
C ALA A 10 10.99 -10.12 15.37
N LEU A 11 10.47 -9.85 14.14
CA LEU A 11 11.23 -9.77 12.88
C LEU A 11 11.94 -11.09 12.50
N ASP A 12 11.42 -12.22 12.97
CA ASP A 12 11.97 -13.57 12.75
C ASP A 12 11.23 -14.27 11.61
N GLY A 13 11.79 -14.17 10.39
CA GLY A 13 11.19 -14.77 9.18
C GLY A 13 11.17 -16.29 9.21
N ASP A 14 12.17 -16.94 9.80
CA ASP A 14 12.24 -18.40 9.86
C ASP A 14 11.17 -18.93 10.81
N ALA A 15 11.01 -18.32 11.98
CA ALA A 15 9.97 -18.68 12.94
C ALA A 15 8.56 -18.42 12.36
N ALA A 16 8.33 -17.28 11.68
CA ALA A 16 7.06 -16.96 11.05
C ALA A 16 6.70 -17.99 9.98
N CYS A 17 7.60 -18.30 9.06
CA CYS A 17 7.40 -19.31 8.03
C CYS A 17 7.18 -20.71 8.60
N ALA A 18 7.89 -21.09 9.66
CA ALA A 18 7.71 -22.39 10.33
C ALA A 18 6.32 -22.49 10.99
N ALA A 19 5.88 -21.44 11.68
CA ALA A 19 4.55 -21.39 12.29
C ALA A 19 3.43 -21.49 11.24
N VAL A 20 3.52 -20.71 10.15
CA VAL A 20 2.56 -20.76 9.04
C VAL A 20 2.47 -22.17 8.44
N ARG A 21 3.61 -22.82 8.16
CA ARG A 21 3.60 -24.18 7.60
C ARG A 21 2.95 -25.20 8.55
N ALA A 22 3.26 -25.12 9.86
CA ALA A 22 2.70 -26.00 10.86
C ALA A 22 1.17 -25.83 10.96
N ASP A 23 0.70 -24.60 10.98
CA ASP A 23 -0.72 -24.26 11.09
C ASP A 23 -1.50 -24.66 9.82
N LEU A 24 -0.96 -24.43 8.63
CA LEU A 24 -1.56 -24.89 7.38
C LEU A 24 -1.63 -26.44 7.30
N GLN A 25 -0.61 -27.13 7.79
CA GLN A 25 -0.63 -28.61 7.88
C GLN A 25 -1.62 -29.13 8.89
N SER A 26 -1.88 -28.40 9.97
CA SER A 26 -2.91 -28.78 10.96
C SER A 26 -4.35 -28.52 10.48
N GLY A 27 -4.50 -27.88 9.31
CA GLY A 27 -5.80 -27.54 8.73
C GLY A 27 -6.40 -26.24 9.27
N ARG A 28 -5.59 -25.38 9.88
CA ARG A 28 -6.03 -24.04 10.28
C ARG A 28 -6.44 -23.22 9.07
N ASP A 29 -7.49 -22.42 9.24
CA ASP A 29 -8.01 -21.57 8.17
C ASP A 29 -6.95 -20.54 7.72
N PRO A 30 -6.60 -20.50 6.44
CA PRO A 30 -5.64 -19.53 5.94
C PRO A 30 -6.11 -18.07 6.07
N MET A 31 -7.43 -17.80 6.18
CA MET A 31 -7.93 -16.46 6.47
C MET A 31 -7.54 -16.02 7.89
N GLU A 32 -7.67 -16.90 8.87
CA GLU A 32 -7.22 -16.61 10.24
C GLU A 32 -5.70 -16.39 10.30
N LEU A 33 -4.94 -17.12 9.49
CA LEU A 33 -3.48 -17.00 9.45
C LEU A 33 -3.02 -15.67 8.85
N ILE A 34 -3.65 -15.20 7.78
CA ILE A 34 -3.29 -13.90 7.19
C ILE A 34 -3.69 -12.75 8.11
N ASP A 35 -4.81 -12.87 8.81
CA ASP A 35 -5.23 -11.88 9.79
C ASP A 35 -4.29 -11.86 11.01
N GLU A 36 -3.84 -13.03 11.47
CA GLU A 36 -2.81 -13.11 12.52
C GLU A 36 -1.47 -12.50 12.07
N ALA A 37 -1.06 -12.75 10.84
CA ALA A 37 0.15 -12.14 10.26
C ALA A 37 0.03 -10.61 10.21
N ARG A 38 -1.13 -10.09 9.83
CA ARG A 38 -1.42 -8.64 9.84
C ARG A 38 -1.33 -8.03 11.25
N LEU A 39 -1.82 -8.72 12.28
CA LEU A 39 -1.70 -8.27 13.66
C LEU A 39 -0.23 -8.12 14.09
N GLY A 40 0.65 -9.06 13.70
CA GLY A 40 2.08 -8.96 13.97
C GLY A 40 2.71 -7.74 13.29
N LEU A 41 2.33 -7.46 12.06
CA LEU A 41 2.81 -6.31 11.31
C LEU A 41 2.26 -4.98 11.87
N GLN A 42 1.00 -4.97 12.32
CA GLN A 42 0.40 -3.81 13.00
C GLN A 42 1.17 -3.46 14.28
N GLU A 43 1.56 -4.45 15.08
CA GLU A 43 2.36 -4.23 16.29
C GLU A 43 3.71 -3.58 15.97
N VAL A 44 4.36 -3.98 14.86
CA VAL A 44 5.59 -3.33 14.41
C VAL A 44 5.32 -1.88 14.00
N GLY A 45 4.20 -1.60 13.34
CA GLY A 45 3.77 -0.24 13.01
C GLY A 45 3.59 0.63 14.27
N GLU A 46 2.92 0.10 15.30
CA GLU A 46 2.72 0.80 16.58
C GLU A 46 4.06 1.07 17.32
N ARG A 47 5.01 0.12 17.25
CA ARG A 47 6.37 0.31 17.80
C ARG A 47 7.16 1.36 17.02
N PHE A 48 6.97 1.45 15.72
CA PHE A 48 7.55 2.49 14.88
C PHE A 48 6.96 3.86 15.22
N ASP A 49 5.63 3.99 15.32
CA ASP A 49 4.94 5.24 15.66
C ASP A 49 5.32 5.74 17.08
N SER A 50 5.57 4.82 18.01
CA SER A 50 6.04 5.15 19.38
C SER A 50 7.55 5.42 19.46
N GLY A 51 8.30 5.31 18.38
CA GLY A 51 9.74 5.49 18.33
C GLY A 51 10.56 4.35 18.96
N GLN A 52 9.95 3.20 19.24
CA GLN A 52 10.66 2.00 19.73
C GLN A 52 11.38 1.28 18.59
N TYR A 53 10.81 1.31 17.40
CA TYR A 53 11.39 0.77 16.18
C TYR A 53 11.72 1.91 15.20
N TYR A 54 12.70 1.65 14.33
CA TYR A 54 13.14 2.55 13.28
C TYR A 54 12.68 2.02 11.92
N LEU A 55 12.95 2.76 10.86
CA LEU A 55 12.56 2.39 9.50
C LEU A 55 13.10 1.02 9.07
N ILE A 56 14.28 0.63 9.54
CA ILE A 56 14.89 -0.65 9.17
C ILE A 56 14.10 -1.85 9.73
N GLU A 57 13.57 -1.73 10.95
CA GLU A 57 12.71 -2.75 11.55
C GLU A 57 11.37 -2.85 10.80
N LEU A 58 10.80 -1.71 10.38
CA LEU A 58 9.56 -1.69 9.60
C LEU A 58 9.76 -2.39 8.24
N ILE A 59 10.84 -2.08 7.51
CA ILE A 59 11.20 -2.74 6.26
C ILE A 59 11.40 -4.25 6.46
N ARG A 60 12.09 -4.63 7.55
CA ARG A 60 12.32 -6.04 7.88
C ARG A 60 11.00 -6.76 8.18
N ALA A 61 10.12 -6.15 8.96
CA ALA A 61 8.80 -6.73 9.26
C ALA A 61 7.97 -6.97 7.99
N ALA A 62 7.99 -6.02 7.05
CA ALA A 62 7.31 -6.19 5.77
C ALA A 62 7.87 -7.38 4.96
N GLN A 63 9.19 -7.57 4.96
CA GLN A 63 9.81 -8.74 4.32
C GLN A 63 9.38 -10.05 4.99
N VAL A 64 9.33 -10.09 6.32
CA VAL A 64 8.88 -11.27 7.08
C VAL A 64 7.41 -11.55 6.82
N PHE A 65 6.57 -10.52 6.83
CA PHE A 65 5.14 -10.63 6.47
C PHE A 65 4.96 -11.18 5.05
N GLN A 66 5.70 -10.64 4.07
CA GLN A 66 5.60 -11.10 2.69
C GLN A 66 5.98 -12.59 2.56
N GLN A 67 7.03 -13.04 3.24
CA GLN A 67 7.40 -14.45 3.27
C GLN A 67 6.30 -15.36 3.85
N ALA A 68 5.63 -14.90 4.90
CA ALA A 68 4.47 -15.60 5.49
C ALA A 68 3.28 -15.60 4.53
N ALA A 69 2.96 -14.45 3.95
CA ALA A 69 1.86 -14.29 2.99
C ALA A 69 2.03 -15.15 1.73
N ASP A 70 3.25 -15.26 1.21
CA ASP A 70 3.57 -16.13 0.05
C ASP A 70 3.27 -17.61 0.31
N LEU A 71 3.31 -18.06 1.57
CA LEU A 71 2.93 -19.41 1.97
C LEU A 71 1.41 -19.56 2.17
N ILE A 72 0.72 -18.51 2.60
CA ILE A 72 -0.71 -18.50 2.91
C ILE A 72 -1.56 -18.29 1.66
N ASN A 73 -1.16 -17.34 0.79
CA ASN A 73 -1.94 -16.89 -0.37
C ASN A 73 -2.41 -17.99 -1.33
N PRO A 74 -1.59 -19.03 -1.66
CA PRO A 74 -2.06 -20.12 -2.51
C PRO A 74 -3.29 -20.84 -1.93
N ARG A 75 -3.32 -21.02 -0.61
CA ARG A 75 -4.46 -21.68 0.09
C ARG A 75 -5.66 -20.76 0.22
N LEU A 76 -5.45 -19.44 0.41
CA LEU A 76 -6.52 -18.45 0.34
C LEU A 76 -7.19 -18.44 -1.03
N THR A 77 -6.39 -18.39 -2.09
CA THR A 77 -6.89 -18.38 -3.47
C THR A 77 -7.67 -19.68 -3.79
N GLU A 78 -7.19 -20.82 -3.30
CA GLU A 78 -7.85 -22.12 -3.49
C GLU A 78 -9.22 -22.19 -2.80
N LEU A 79 -9.34 -21.67 -1.59
CA LEU A 79 -10.55 -21.79 -0.76
C LEU A 79 -11.56 -20.66 -0.95
N TYR A 80 -11.10 -19.45 -1.18
CA TYR A 80 -11.93 -18.23 -1.16
C TYR A 80 -11.90 -17.42 -2.47
N GLY A 81 -11.10 -17.85 -3.47
CA GLY A 81 -10.85 -17.06 -4.67
C GLY A 81 -9.85 -15.92 -4.43
N SER A 82 -9.72 -15.01 -5.37
CA SER A 82 -8.87 -13.82 -5.22
C SER A 82 -9.45 -12.88 -4.16
N GLY A 83 -8.78 -12.83 -3.07
CA GLY A 83 -9.00 -12.29 -1.74
C GLY A 83 -9.94 -11.11 -1.49
N VAL A 84 -10.38 -11.02 -0.23
CA VAL A 84 -11.02 -9.81 0.31
C VAL A 84 -9.92 -8.77 0.57
N SER A 85 -9.70 -7.89 -0.40
CA SER A 85 -8.89 -6.69 -0.22
C SER A 85 -9.75 -5.58 0.42
N ARG A 86 -9.15 -4.76 1.29
CA ARG A 86 -9.79 -3.55 1.83
C ARG A 86 -10.01 -2.49 0.74
N GLY A 87 -9.37 -2.66 -0.41
CA GLY A 87 -9.38 -1.79 -1.57
C GLY A 87 -8.06 -1.86 -2.30
N LYS A 88 -7.98 -1.20 -3.46
CA LYS A 88 -6.85 -1.25 -4.37
C LYS A 88 -6.16 0.12 -4.47
N VAL A 89 -4.86 0.14 -4.28
CA VAL A 89 -4.04 1.35 -4.42
C VAL A 89 -2.95 1.15 -5.46
N LEU A 90 -2.92 2.04 -6.45
CA LEU A 90 -1.85 2.13 -7.44
C LEU A 90 -0.82 3.17 -6.98
N ILE A 91 0.45 2.81 -6.88
CA ILE A 91 1.50 3.75 -6.49
C ILE A 91 2.62 3.82 -7.51
N GLY A 92 3.26 4.98 -7.63
CA GLY A 92 4.41 5.16 -8.51
C GLY A 92 5.13 6.48 -8.28
N THR A 93 6.44 6.52 -8.55
CA THR A 93 7.22 7.76 -8.60
C THR A 93 7.15 8.31 -10.02
N VAL A 94 6.73 9.56 -10.18
CA VAL A 94 6.47 10.15 -11.49
C VAL A 94 7.74 10.29 -12.35
N ALA A 95 7.55 10.50 -13.66
CA ALA A 95 8.63 10.63 -14.62
C ALA A 95 9.66 11.68 -14.22
N GLY A 96 10.94 11.37 -14.43
CA GLY A 96 12.08 12.20 -14.09
C GLY A 96 12.51 12.13 -12.63
N ASP A 97 11.90 11.25 -11.82
CA ASP A 97 12.30 11.03 -10.44
C ASP A 97 12.48 9.53 -10.13
N ILE A 98 13.56 9.21 -9.40
CA ILE A 98 13.92 7.83 -9.03
C ILE A 98 13.90 7.59 -7.51
N HIS A 99 13.44 8.57 -6.74
CA HIS A 99 13.36 8.46 -5.29
C HIS A 99 12.14 7.61 -4.89
N ASP A 100 12.38 6.52 -4.18
CA ASP A 100 11.36 5.54 -3.84
C ASP A 100 11.16 5.30 -2.34
N LEU A 101 12.03 5.83 -1.47
CA LEU A 101 11.99 5.54 -0.04
C LEU A 101 10.64 5.89 0.59
N GLY A 102 10.13 7.09 0.35
CA GLY A 102 8.83 7.53 0.86
C GLY A 102 7.67 6.64 0.36
N LYS A 103 7.68 6.33 -0.93
CA LYS A 103 6.71 5.43 -1.58
C LYS A 103 6.77 4.02 -0.98
N SER A 104 7.97 3.51 -0.75
CA SER A 104 8.18 2.18 -0.14
C SER A 104 7.65 2.11 1.30
N ILE A 105 7.79 3.17 2.09
CA ILE A 105 7.18 3.27 3.43
C ILE A 105 5.66 3.22 3.33
N VAL A 106 5.05 4.03 2.46
CA VAL A 106 3.60 4.03 2.23
C VAL A 106 3.10 2.64 1.83
N LYS A 107 3.80 1.98 0.91
CA LYS A 107 3.50 0.61 0.49
C LYS A 107 3.44 -0.33 1.68
N VAL A 108 4.50 -0.38 2.48
CA VAL A 108 4.56 -1.24 3.67
C VAL A 108 3.41 -0.97 4.63
N LEU A 109 3.14 0.30 4.92
CA LEU A 109 2.06 0.70 5.83
C LEU A 109 0.67 0.33 5.32
N LEU A 110 0.43 0.35 4.01
CA LEU A 110 -0.82 -0.09 3.39
C LEU A 110 -0.94 -1.61 3.34
N ASP A 111 0.15 -2.33 3.01
CA ASP A 111 0.23 -3.80 3.06
C ASP A 111 -0.18 -4.32 4.45
N CYS A 112 0.35 -3.68 5.51
CA CYS A 112 -0.01 -3.97 6.91
C CYS A 112 -1.50 -3.85 7.21
N ARG A 113 -2.23 -3.09 6.41
CA ARG A 113 -3.66 -2.81 6.61
C ARG A 113 -4.57 -3.56 5.64
N GLY A 114 -4.00 -4.52 4.89
CA GLY A 114 -4.75 -5.41 4.00
C GLY A 114 -5.21 -4.75 2.70
N VAL A 115 -4.51 -3.70 2.26
CA VAL A 115 -4.76 -3.05 0.97
C VAL A 115 -4.01 -3.80 -0.13
N GLU A 116 -4.66 -4.00 -1.27
CA GLU A 116 -4.00 -4.55 -2.46
C GLU A 116 -3.26 -3.44 -3.19
N ILE A 117 -1.95 -3.62 -3.45
CA ILE A 117 -1.11 -2.56 -3.98
C ILE A 117 -0.45 -3.00 -5.29
N MET A 118 -0.60 -2.17 -6.32
CA MET A 118 0.23 -2.22 -7.52
C MET A 118 1.27 -1.10 -7.46
N ASP A 119 2.54 -1.47 -7.41
CA ASP A 119 3.67 -0.54 -7.44
C ASP A 119 4.28 -0.48 -8.84
N LEU A 120 4.17 0.66 -9.51
CA LEU A 120 4.71 0.91 -10.84
C LEU A 120 6.23 1.16 -10.84
N GLY A 121 6.86 1.28 -9.67
CA GLY A 121 8.27 1.61 -9.55
C GLY A 121 8.54 3.11 -9.61
N VAL A 122 9.63 3.47 -10.27
CA VAL A 122 10.14 4.85 -10.36
C VAL A 122 10.26 5.30 -11.81
N ASP A 123 10.37 6.62 -12.04
CA ASP A 123 10.45 7.21 -13.38
C ASP A 123 9.29 6.80 -14.29
N VAL A 124 8.08 6.81 -13.74
CA VAL A 124 6.89 6.28 -14.40
C VAL A 124 6.23 7.35 -15.27
N ALA A 125 6.19 7.09 -16.57
CA ALA A 125 5.57 7.99 -17.54
C ALA A 125 4.03 8.01 -17.42
N PRO A 126 3.35 9.14 -17.70
CA PRO A 126 1.90 9.27 -17.60
C PRO A 126 1.07 8.18 -18.32
N PRO A 127 1.43 7.72 -19.55
CA PRO A 127 0.69 6.64 -20.20
C PRO A 127 0.73 5.30 -19.45
N VAL A 128 1.78 5.06 -18.64
CA VAL A 128 1.90 3.83 -17.85
C VAL A 128 0.89 3.87 -16.69
N PHE A 129 0.70 5.02 -16.04
CA PHE A 129 -0.37 5.19 -15.05
C PHE A 129 -1.75 4.95 -15.66
N VAL A 130 -2.02 5.52 -16.85
CA VAL A 130 -3.30 5.34 -17.55
C VAL A 130 -3.56 3.86 -17.87
N ALA A 131 -2.55 3.13 -18.36
CA ALA A 131 -2.68 1.71 -18.65
C ALA A 131 -2.93 0.90 -17.37
N ALA A 132 -2.16 1.18 -16.31
CA ALA A 132 -2.28 0.49 -15.04
C ALA A 132 -3.65 0.72 -14.36
N VAL A 133 -4.22 1.93 -14.46
CA VAL A 133 -5.57 2.21 -13.94
C VAL A 133 -6.60 1.33 -14.63
N ARG A 134 -6.53 1.18 -15.97
CA ARG A 134 -7.46 0.31 -16.71
C ARG A 134 -7.34 -1.15 -16.37
N ASP A 135 -6.10 -1.63 -16.16
CA ASP A 135 -5.82 -3.04 -15.95
C ASP A 135 -6.06 -3.47 -14.49
N PHE A 136 -5.74 -2.59 -13.55
CA PHE A 136 -5.80 -2.89 -12.11
C PHE A 136 -7.10 -2.44 -11.46
N ASP A 137 -7.77 -1.43 -12.03
CA ASP A 137 -9.00 -0.82 -11.49
C ASP A 137 -8.82 -0.38 -10.01
N PRO A 138 -7.91 0.57 -9.73
CA PRO A 138 -7.63 1.02 -8.37
C PRO A 138 -8.67 2.02 -7.88
N ASP A 139 -8.91 2.02 -6.56
CA ASP A 139 -9.71 3.04 -5.88
C ASP A 139 -8.91 4.35 -5.68
N VAL A 140 -7.60 4.21 -5.46
CA VAL A 140 -6.70 5.33 -5.16
C VAL A 140 -5.40 5.24 -5.96
N ILE A 141 -4.93 6.38 -6.45
CA ILE A 141 -3.60 6.55 -7.04
C ILE A 141 -2.75 7.38 -6.09
N GLY A 142 -1.61 6.83 -5.67
CA GLY A 142 -0.56 7.54 -4.95
C GLY A 142 0.62 7.87 -5.87
N MET A 143 0.95 9.14 -6.02
CA MET A 143 2.11 9.56 -6.81
C MET A 143 3.14 10.22 -5.91
N SER A 144 4.43 9.92 -6.13
CA SER A 144 5.53 10.51 -5.37
C SER A 144 6.53 11.26 -6.24
N ALA A 145 7.13 12.31 -5.68
CA ALA A 145 8.30 12.98 -6.23
C ALA A 145 9.11 13.64 -5.11
N LEU A 146 10.43 13.62 -5.22
CA LEU A 146 11.35 14.36 -4.35
C LEU A 146 12.01 15.53 -5.08
N LEU A 147 12.15 15.45 -6.39
CA LEU A 147 12.77 16.51 -7.20
C LEU A 147 11.73 17.58 -7.55
N THR A 148 12.04 18.84 -7.28
CA THR A 148 11.20 19.99 -7.67
C THR A 148 10.92 20.01 -9.19
N ALA A 149 11.88 19.57 -9.99
CA ALA A 149 11.74 19.47 -11.45
C ALA A 149 10.70 18.43 -11.89
N ALA A 150 10.37 17.45 -11.04
CA ALA A 150 9.37 16.42 -11.33
C ALA A 150 7.93 16.83 -10.94
N ILE A 151 7.75 17.89 -10.14
CA ILE A 151 6.42 18.36 -9.69
C ILE A 151 5.43 18.55 -10.86
N PRO A 152 5.80 19.13 -12.01
CA PRO A 152 4.88 19.27 -13.14
C PRO A 152 4.35 17.93 -13.67
N GLN A 153 5.06 16.81 -13.43
CA GLN A 153 4.65 15.48 -13.89
C GLN A 153 3.41 14.96 -13.15
N PHE A 154 3.15 15.40 -11.93
CA PHE A 154 1.89 15.10 -11.26
C PHE A 154 0.71 15.59 -12.10
N ARG A 155 0.73 16.88 -12.46
CA ARG A 155 -0.32 17.48 -13.28
C ARG A 155 -0.42 16.82 -14.65
N THR A 156 0.71 16.56 -15.31
CA THR A 156 0.75 15.90 -16.62
C THR A 156 0.11 14.50 -16.56
N THR A 157 0.35 13.76 -15.45
CA THR A 157 -0.25 12.44 -15.24
C THR A 157 -1.75 12.54 -15.01
N VAL A 158 -2.21 13.52 -14.21
CA VAL A 158 -3.65 13.74 -14.00
C VAL A 158 -4.33 14.16 -15.30
N GLU A 159 -3.73 15.04 -16.09
CA GLU A 159 -4.28 15.44 -17.40
C GLU A 159 -4.34 14.26 -18.40
N ALA A 160 -3.41 13.31 -18.31
CA ALA A 160 -3.49 12.08 -19.10
C ALA A 160 -4.65 11.17 -18.65
N LEU A 161 -4.93 11.08 -17.35
CA LEU A 161 -6.10 10.38 -16.81
C LEU A 161 -7.41 11.08 -17.21
N GLU A 162 -7.46 12.42 -17.16
CA GLU A 162 -8.62 13.21 -17.64
C GLU A 162 -8.89 12.92 -19.13
N ALA A 163 -7.85 12.97 -19.96
CA ALA A 163 -7.97 12.70 -21.40
C ALA A 163 -8.42 11.26 -21.70
N ALA A 164 -8.12 10.31 -20.80
CA ALA A 164 -8.55 8.92 -20.89
C ALA A 164 -9.96 8.66 -20.31
N GLY A 165 -10.59 9.66 -19.67
CA GLY A 165 -11.91 9.55 -19.01
C GLY A 165 -11.85 8.81 -17.67
N LEU A 166 -10.68 8.69 -17.04
CA LEU A 166 -10.47 7.89 -15.82
C LEU A 166 -10.33 8.73 -14.54
N ARG A 167 -10.23 10.08 -14.65
CA ARG A 167 -9.95 10.96 -13.52
C ARG A 167 -10.99 10.86 -12.40
N ASP A 168 -12.26 10.77 -12.77
CA ASP A 168 -13.38 10.76 -11.83
C ASP A 168 -13.66 9.38 -11.22
N GLU A 169 -12.98 8.35 -11.72
CA GLU A 169 -13.12 6.96 -11.25
C GLU A 169 -12.20 6.67 -10.05
N VAL A 170 -11.20 7.54 -9.80
CA VAL A 170 -10.14 7.30 -8.81
C VAL A 170 -9.89 8.52 -7.92
N LYS A 171 -9.49 8.29 -6.69
CA LYS A 171 -8.92 9.33 -5.83
C LYS A 171 -7.42 9.47 -6.08
N ILE A 172 -6.90 10.69 -6.09
CA ILE A 172 -5.48 10.97 -6.36
C ILE A 172 -4.84 11.68 -5.19
N ILE A 173 -3.79 11.09 -4.65
CA ILE A 173 -2.96 11.69 -3.62
C ILE A 173 -1.52 11.83 -4.12
N VAL A 174 -0.88 12.95 -3.83
CA VAL A 174 0.53 13.18 -4.13
C VAL A 174 1.32 13.41 -2.84
N GLY A 175 2.58 13.02 -2.85
CA GLY A 175 3.47 13.19 -1.69
C GLY A 175 4.94 13.24 -2.09
N GLY A 176 5.78 13.56 -1.11
CA GLY A 176 7.24 13.67 -1.25
C GLY A 176 7.77 14.92 -0.57
N GLY A 177 9.04 14.93 -0.18
CA GLY A 177 9.61 15.96 0.68
C GLY A 177 9.55 17.40 0.13
N THR A 178 9.42 17.58 -1.18
CA THR A 178 9.38 18.89 -1.83
C THR A 178 7.97 19.40 -2.13
N VAL A 179 6.94 18.60 -1.85
CA VAL A 179 5.54 18.94 -2.17
C VAL A 179 4.71 19.35 -0.95
N ILE A 180 5.32 19.39 0.24
CA ILE A 180 4.64 19.62 1.52
C ILE A 180 3.79 20.90 1.54
N ASP A 181 4.27 21.96 0.88
CA ASP A 181 3.57 23.26 0.81
C ASP A 181 2.79 23.44 -0.50
N LEU A 182 2.64 22.37 -1.30
CA LEU A 182 1.94 22.43 -2.58
C LEU A 182 0.43 22.33 -2.37
N GLU A 183 -0.33 23.24 -2.97
CA GLU A 183 -1.78 23.11 -3.00
C GLU A 183 -2.21 21.99 -3.99
N ALA A 184 -3.12 21.12 -3.56
CA ALA A 184 -3.63 20.01 -4.37
C ALA A 184 -4.21 20.47 -5.73
N SER A 185 -4.82 21.66 -5.76
CA SER A 185 -5.36 22.30 -6.97
C SER A 185 -4.31 22.56 -8.05
N VAL A 186 -3.06 22.84 -7.66
CA VAL A 186 -1.95 23.10 -8.61
C VAL A 186 -1.64 21.88 -9.45
N VAL A 187 -1.70 20.70 -8.85
CA VAL A 187 -1.42 19.41 -9.50
C VAL A 187 -2.67 18.62 -9.83
N LYS A 188 -3.88 19.21 -9.60
CA LYS A 188 -5.18 18.58 -9.83
C LYS A 188 -5.40 17.27 -9.06
N ALA A 189 -4.71 17.10 -7.93
CA ALA A 189 -4.91 15.97 -7.03
C ALA A 189 -6.05 16.25 -6.03
N ASP A 190 -6.56 15.20 -5.40
CA ASP A 190 -7.56 15.32 -4.32
C ASP A 190 -6.90 15.67 -2.99
N HIS A 191 -5.63 15.27 -2.79
CA HIS A 191 -4.88 15.57 -1.57
C HIS A 191 -3.37 15.66 -1.83
N VAL A 192 -2.68 16.45 -1.00
CA VAL A 192 -1.21 16.49 -0.90
C VAL A 192 -0.82 16.07 0.50
N ALA A 193 -0.14 14.94 0.62
CA ALA A 193 0.32 14.41 1.90
C ALA A 193 1.63 15.06 2.34
N ARG A 194 1.72 15.49 3.60
CA ARG A 194 2.93 16.06 4.20
C ARG A 194 3.95 15.00 4.58
N ASP A 195 3.48 13.80 4.93
CA ASP A 195 4.31 12.66 5.26
C ASP A 195 3.59 11.33 4.91
N ALA A 196 4.30 10.22 5.08
CA ALA A 196 3.79 8.90 4.75
C ALA A 196 2.59 8.48 5.63
N ASN A 197 2.58 8.85 6.91
CA ASN A 197 1.51 8.48 7.84
C ASN A 197 0.21 9.21 7.50
N GLU A 198 0.29 10.53 7.22
CA GLU A 198 -0.86 11.29 6.74
C GLU A 198 -1.39 10.71 5.42
N GLY A 199 -0.48 10.43 4.47
CA GLY A 199 -0.87 9.85 3.18
C GLY A 199 -1.62 8.54 3.33
N VAL A 200 -1.12 7.64 4.15
CA VAL A 200 -1.77 6.35 4.44
C VAL A 200 -3.12 6.54 5.13
N ALA A 201 -3.21 7.44 6.13
CA ALA A 201 -4.48 7.70 6.83
C ALA A 201 -5.58 8.21 5.88
N VAL A 202 -5.23 9.12 4.95
CA VAL A 202 -6.15 9.65 3.95
C VAL A 202 -6.58 8.56 2.96
N MET A 203 -5.65 7.75 2.44
CA MET A 203 -5.99 6.66 1.52
C MET A 203 -6.94 5.66 2.18
N LEU A 204 -6.67 5.26 3.43
CA LEU A 204 -7.53 4.32 4.16
C LEU A 204 -8.94 4.88 4.39
N ALA A 205 -9.07 6.17 4.72
CA ALA A 205 -10.36 6.82 4.87
C ALA A 205 -11.17 6.75 3.55
N TRP A 206 -10.55 7.02 2.40
CA TRP A 206 -11.20 6.91 1.11
C TRP A 206 -11.63 5.47 0.76
N LEU A 207 -10.81 4.47 1.07
CA LEU A 207 -11.15 3.07 0.86
C LEU A 207 -12.33 2.63 1.73
N ASP A 208 -12.40 3.09 2.98
CA ASP A 208 -13.52 2.79 3.88
C ASP A 208 -14.83 3.46 3.41
N GLU A 209 -14.76 4.69 2.91
CA GLU A 209 -15.91 5.39 2.31
C GLU A 209 -16.45 4.63 1.08
N ALA A 210 -15.57 4.18 0.19
CA ALA A 210 -15.94 3.40 -0.99
C ALA A 210 -16.60 2.07 -0.62
N SER A 211 -16.05 1.35 0.35
CA SER A 211 -16.59 0.08 0.85
C SER A 211 -17.95 0.26 1.54
N GLY A 212 -18.14 1.33 2.33
CA GLY A 212 -19.41 1.66 2.99
C GLY A 212 -20.52 2.04 2.01
N ALA A 213 -20.17 2.70 0.91
CA ALA A 213 -21.11 3.04 -0.16
C ALA A 213 -21.57 1.80 -0.95
N SER A 214 -20.71 0.80 -1.13
CA SER A 214 -21.04 -0.46 -1.82
C SER A 214 -21.95 -1.38 -1.00
N ALA A 215 -21.89 -1.32 0.35
CA ALA A 215 -22.73 -2.14 1.24
C ALA A 215 -24.15 -1.57 1.44
N ALA A 216 -24.43 -0.34 0.98
CA ALA A 216 -25.71 0.35 1.15
C ALA A 216 -26.62 0.31 -0.11
N ASN A 217 -26.16 -0.30 -1.21
CA ASN A 217 -26.90 -0.50 -2.46
C ASN A 217 -27.21 -1.98 -2.69
#